data_06f068b40f7977c530030c1ec4084771
#
_entry.id   06f068b40f7977c530030c1ec4084771
#
_cell.length_a   1.000
_cell.length_b   1.000
_cell.length_c   1.000
_cell.angle_alpha   90.00
_cell.angle_beta   90.00
_cell.angle_gamma   90.00
#
_symmetry.space_group_name_H-M   'P 1'
#
loop_
_entity.id
_entity.type
_entity.pdbx_description
1 polymer ?
#
loop_
_entity_poly.entity_id
_entity_poly.type
_entity_poly.pdbx_seq_one_letter_code
_entity_poly.pdbx_strand_id
1 'polypeptide(L)'
;MCSTKRDCRDKPGNDSGVGAMSEITINRVQRAPFLARTNASPIQAAALIVIALFLLAFMVVPLLRVIQVAFTGPEGGLSFVHFGDFFRTGLLIELFWNSIYVGAMTVVVASLIAVPLATILARFHFRGAALIHTLGVVPLVMPPFVGAVAMQLIYGRNGSINLLMMDWFGFRIPFMEGLNGVIFVEALHYFPFILLNLSASLGNIDSAMEESAQNLGARGFTLFRRIVFPLALPGYLAGAALVFVKVFDDLATPLLLNVNTMLAPQAYLKITTVGVTDPMGYVISVIMILCSLGAMVLSALALRGRDYATLQRGGGGLSRRSLGKGGTALAAGFVILALTISLSPHIGILLLSLGTVWSFDVLPDAYTVAHYATVFRESGPLIGNTILYCGLAGLIDVVLGATLAYIVLRTRLPGRRLVEQMAMAAVAVPGLVLGIGLLRTYYDVKLPSGEAFATFWFMLVIAYAVRRLPYALTAATAAIQQLHVSLEEAAENLGAGKASVLMRIVVPLMTGGLLAGFVTSFATAAVELSATLLLVARAPDAPLAYGIYVYMQSAAGRGPGAALGVIAVVVVAIATYLAFKIAERERGLKSREVF
;
A
#
# COMPACT_ATOMS: atom_id res chain seq x y z
N MET A 1 -22.64 12.73 67.02
CA MET A 1 -23.80 13.13 67.85
C MET A 1 -25.03 12.99 66.99
N CYS A 2 -25.92 12.15 67.45
CA CYS A 2 -27.36 11.98 67.24
C CYS A 2 -27.89 11.82 65.80
N SER A 3 -28.32 10.60 65.41
CA SER A 3 -29.52 9.83 65.80
C SER A 3 -30.81 10.61 65.47
N THR A 4 -31.71 10.06 64.68
CA THR A 4 -32.71 9.05 65.01
C THR A 4 -33.64 8.70 63.86
N LYS A 5 -34.00 7.43 63.85
CA LYS A 5 -35.11 6.77 63.13
C LYS A 5 -36.48 7.37 63.54
N ARG A 6 -37.51 7.24 62.67
CA ARG A 6 -38.84 6.76 63.06
C ARG A 6 -39.66 6.20 61.90
N ASP A 7 -40.06 4.93 62.11
CA ASP A 7 -41.19 4.23 61.45
C ASP A 7 -42.53 4.90 61.70
N CYS A 8 -43.49 4.72 60.79
CA CYS A 8 -44.88 4.48 61.17
C CYS A 8 -45.57 3.64 60.05
N ARG A 9 -45.97 2.44 60.47
CA ARG A 9 -47.02 1.60 59.85
C ARG A 9 -48.38 2.27 60.08
N ASP A 10 -49.29 2.03 59.10
CA ASP A 10 -50.60 1.47 59.40
C ASP A 10 -51.32 1.00 58.12
N LYS A 11 -51.88 -0.17 58.15
CA LYS A 11 -52.94 -0.82 57.36
C LYS A 11 -54.23 -0.74 58.17
N PRO A 12 -55.45 -1.17 57.73
CA PRO A 12 -55.91 -1.75 56.46
C PRO A 12 -57.31 -1.21 56.03
N GLY A 13 -57.80 -1.63 54.86
CA GLY A 13 -59.21 -1.46 54.46
C GLY A 13 -59.51 -2.41 53.28
N ASN A 14 -60.27 -3.43 53.62
CA ASN A 14 -60.84 -4.45 52.76
C ASN A 14 -62.02 -3.88 52.00
N ASP A 15 -62.19 -4.15 50.72
CA ASP A 15 -63.47 -4.66 50.21
C ASP A 15 -63.40 -5.29 48.82
N SER A 16 -64.16 -6.30 48.72
CA SER A 16 -64.47 -7.26 47.71
C SER A 16 -65.04 -6.70 46.40
N GLY A 17 -64.57 -7.28 45.26
CA GLY A 17 -65.20 -7.12 43.95
C GLY A 17 -64.82 -8.22 42.98
N VAL A 18 -65.66 -9.18 42.81
CA VAL A 18 -65.61 -10.35 41.96
C VAL A 18 -65.59 -9.96 40.47
N GLY A 19 -64.72 -10.64 39.70
CA GLY A 19 -65.03 -11.04 38.32
C GLY A 19 -64.46 -10.21 37.19
N ALA A 20 -63.43 -10.73 36.59
CA ALA A 20 -63.31 -10.98 35.13
C ALA A 20 -61.96 -11.61 34.83
N MET A 21 -61.95 -12.88 34.47
CA MET A 21 -60.87 -13.53 33.74
C MET A 21 -60.71 -12.79 32.41
N SER A 22 -59.73 -11.85 32.35
CA SER A 22 -59.28 -11.35 31.07
C SER A 22 -58.12 -12.24 30.58
N GLU A 23 -58.37 -12.88 29.46
CA GLU A 23 -57.39 -13.62 28.65
C GLU A 23 -56.06 -12.93 28.61
N ILE A 24 -55.02 -13.59 29.07
CA ILE A 24 -53.61 -13.22 28.80
C ILE A 24 -53.43 -13.45 27.33
N THR A 25 -53.66 -12.41 26.52
CA THR A 25 -53.22 -12.33 25.13
C THR A 25 -51.69 -12.35 25.17
N ILE A 26 -51.13 -13.51 24.91
CA ILE A 26 -49.68 -13.69 24.66
C ILE A 26 -49.42 -12.85 23.42
N ASN A 27 -48.98 -11.60 23.67
CA ASN A 27 -48.49 -10.71 22.63
C ASN A 27 -47.32 -11.44 21.98
N ARG A 28 -47.54 -12.06 20.82
CA ARG A 28 -46.48 -12.53 19.93
C ARG A 28 -45.59 -11.34 19.71
N VAL A 29 -44.45 -11.30 20.39
CA VAL A 29 -43.35 -10.39 20.10
C VAL A 29 -43.02 -10.63 18.64
N GLN A 30 -43.61 -9.84 17.76
CA GLN A 30 -43.24 -9.82 16.35
C GLN A 30 -41.74 -9.53 16.33
N ARG A 31 -40.98 -10.58 16.02
CA ARG A 31 -39.51 -10.42 15.85
C ARG A 31 -39.32 -9.38 14.77
N ALA A 32 -38.85 -8.20 15.15
CA ALA A 32 -38.55 -7.15 14.19
C ALA A 32 -37.75 -7.76 13.02
N PRO A 33 -38.09 -7.40 11.78
CA PRO A 33 -37.41 -7.97 10.61
C PRO A 33 -35.90 -7.80 10.77
N PHE A 34 -35.14 -8.80 10.32
CA PHE A 34 -33.69 -8.88 10.50
C PHE A 34 -32.96 -7.55 10.19
N LEU A 35 -33.39 -6.86 9.11
CA LEU A 35 -32.83 -5.57 8.71
C LEU A 35 -33.12 -4.43 9.70
N ALA A 36 -34.26 -4.44 10.41
CA ALA A 36 -34.54 -3.44 11.44
C ALA A 36 -33.62 -3.58 12.67
N ARG A 37 -33.14 -4.81 12.97
CA ARG A 37 -32.15 -5.06 14.04
C ARG A 37 -30.74 -4.63 13.65
N THR A 38 -30.44 -4.57 12.35
CA THR A 38 -29.11 -4.25 11.82
C THR A 38 -28.93 -2.76 11.53
N ASN A 39 -29.97 -1.94 11.68
CA ASN A 39 -30.00 -0.54 11.27
C ASN A 39 -29.55 -0.31 9.81
N ALA A 40 -29.86 -1.27 8.94
CA ALA A 40 -29.41 -1.29 7.54
C ALA A 40 -30.60 -1.33 6.59
N SER A 41 -30.44 -0.71 5.42
CA SER A 41 -31.38 -0.82 4.31
C SER A 41 -31.12 -2.11 3.49
N PRO A 42 -32.14 -2.62 2.73
CA PRO A 42 -31.93 -3.74 1.80
C PRO A 42 -30.81 -3.47 0.78
N ILE A 43 -30.67 -2.21 0.34
CA ILE A 43 -29.63 -1.78 -0.62
C ILE A 43 -28.25 -1.96 -0.01
N GLN A 44 -28.06 -1.60 1.28
CA GLN A 44 -26.78 -1.76 1.97
C GLN A 44 -26.43 -3.24 2.18
N ALA A 45 -27.41 -4.08 2.45
CA ALA A 45 -27.20 -5.53 2.52
C ALA A 45 -26.81 -6.10 1.15
N ALA A 46 -27.50 -5.71 0.08
CA ALA A 46 -27.16 -6.10 -1.28
C ALA A 46 -25.76 -5.61 -1.68
N ALA A 47 -25.41 -4.38 -1.37
CA ALA A 47 -24.07 -3.83 -1.62
C ALA A 47 -22.99 -4.62 -0.90
N LEU A 48 -23.18 -4.99 0.38
CA LEU A 48 -22.25 -5.82 1.12
C LEU A 48 -22.05 -7.20 0.45
N ILE A 49 -23.13 -7.80 -0.04
CA ILE A 49 -23.08 -9.08 -0.76
C ILE A 49 -22.32 -8.93 -2.07
N VAL A 50 -22.56 -7.88 -2.85
CA VAL A 50 -21.84 -7.61 -4.10
C VAL A 50 -20.35 -7.45 -3.85
N ILE A 51 -19.96 -6.66 -2.82
CA ILE A 51 -18.55 -6.50 -2.45
C ILE A 51 -17.92 -7.83 -2.01
N ALA A 52 -18.65 -8.60 -1.20
CA ALA A 52 -18.21 -9.92 -0.76
C ALA A 52 -18.01 -10.88 -1.94
N LEU A 53 -18.94 -10.91 -2.89
CA LEU A 53 -18.85 -11.74 -4.11
C LEU A 53 -17.70 -11.29 -5.01
N PHE A 54 -17.49 -9.99 -5.16
CA PHE A 54 -16.35 -9.44 -5.91
C PHE A 54 -15.02 -9.91 -5.31
N LEU A 55 -14.83 -9.76 -4.01
CA LEU A 55 -13.62 -10.21 -3.32
C LEU A 55 -13.48 -11.73 -3.34
N LEU A 56 -14.59 -12.45 -3.18
CA LEU A 56 -14.59 -13.90 -3.26
C LEU A 56 -14.16 -14.39 -4.65
N ALA A 57 -14.75 -13.85 -5.71
CA ALA A 57 -14.46 -14.25 -7.09
C ALA A 57 -13.04 -13.88 -7.50
N PHE A 58 -12.61 -12.65 -7.26
CA PHE A 58 -11.38 -12.14 -7.86
C PHE A 58 -10.17 -12.08 -6.92
N MET A 59 -10.34 -12.44 -5.64
CA MET A 59 -9.22 -12.58 -4.70
C MET A 59 -9.18 -13.97 -4.07
N VAL A 60 -10.26 -14.38 -3.39
CA VAL A 60 -10.23 -15.61 -2.59
C VAL A 60 -10.17 -16.86 -3.48
N VAL A 61 -11.05 -16.97 -4.48
CA VAL A 61 -11.07 -18.12 -5.40
C VAL A 61 -9.74 -18.26 -6.16
N PRO A 62 -9.16 -17.21 -6.76
CA PRO A 62 -7.82 -17.29 -7.36
C PRO A 62 -6.73 -17.77 -6.39
N LEU A 63 -6.71 -17.26 -5.16
CA LEU A 63 -5.73 -17.69 -4.16
C LEU A 63 -5.95 -19.16 -3.74
N LEU A 64 -7.20 -19.58 -3.55
CA LEU A 64 -7.52 -20.97 -3.27
C LEU A 64 -7.12 -21.88 -4.44
N ARG A 65 -7.24 -21.40 -5.67
CA ARG A 65 -6.79 -22.13 -6.86
C ARG A 65 -5.27 -22.31 -6.88
N VAL A 66 -4.51 -21.26 -6.53
CA VAL A 66 -3.06 -21.36 -6.35
C VAL A 66 -2.71 -22.42 -5.31
N ILE A 67 -3.35 -22.35 -4.14
CA ILE A 67 -3.14 -23.33 -3.06
C ILE A 67 -3.52 -24.74 -3.54
N GLN A 68 -4.68 -24.89 -4.17
CA GLN A 68 -5.13 -26.18 -4.68
C GLN A 68 -4.10 -26.82 -5.62
N VAL A 69 -3.59 -26.08 -6.61
CA VAL A 69 -2.60 -26.61 -7.56
C VAL A 69 -1.30 -26.97 -6.86
N ALA A 70 -0.82 -26.14 -5.92
CA ALA A 70 0.40 -26.40 -5.15
C ALA A 70 0.34 -27.71 -4.33
N PHE A 71 -0.87 -28.08 -3.88
CA PHE A 71 -1.12 -29.29 -3.09
C PHE A 71 -1.69 -30.46 -3.88
N THR A 72 -1.84 -30.34 -5.21
CA THR A 72 -2.31 -31.45 -6.06
C THR A 72 -1.12 -32.30 -6.49
N GLY A 73 -1.10 -33.56 -6.10
CA GLY A 73 -0.05 -34.50 -6.48
C GLY A 73 -0.15 -34.98 -7.94
N PRO A 74 0.88 -35.67 -8.46
CA PRO A 74 0.92 -36.17 -9.84
C PRO A 74 -0.22 -37.13 -10.23
N GLU A 75 -0.71 -37.90 -9.26
CA GLU A 75 -1.82 -38.87 -9.45
C GLU A 75 -3.20 -38.24 -9.14
N GLY A 76 -3.26 -36.93 -8.89
CA GLY A 76 -4.43 -36.27 -8.33
C GLY A 76 -4.54 -36.47 -6.81
N GLY A 77 -5.37 -35.69 -6.13
CA GLY A 77 -5.48 -35.72 -4.68
C GLY A 77 -4.49 -34.81 -3.96
N LEU A 78 -4.68 -34.68 -2.64
CA LEU A 78 -3.84 -33.82 -1.80
C LEU A 78 -2.48 -34.45 -1.54
N SER A 79 -1.40 -33.73 -1.84
CA SER A 79 -0.03 -34.18 -1.64
C SER A 79 0.90 -33.02 -1.28
N PHE A 80 1.91 -33.31 -0.46
CA PHE A 80 3.00 -32.41 -0.12
C PHE A 80 4.27 -32.69 -0.96
N VAL A 81 4.18 -33.53 -1.98
CA VAL A 81 5.36 -33.98 -2.76
C VAL A 81 6.09 -32.77 -3.35
N HIS A 82 5.41 -31.82 -3.96
CA HIS A 82 6.01 -30.65 -4.58
C HIS A 82 6.68 -29.71 -3.56
N PHE A 83 6.17 -29.61 -2.34
CA PHE A 83 6.84 -28.91 -1.23
C PHE A 83 8.08 -29.69 -0.79
N GLY A 84 8.01 -31.03 -0.74
CA GLY A 84 9.18 -31.89 -0.50
C GLY A 84 10.27 -31.67 -1.53
N ASP A 85 9.92 -31.62 -2.81
CA ASP A 85 10.83 -31.37 -3.93
C ASP A 85 11.44 -29.96 -3.84
N PHE A 86 10.63 -28.95 -3.46
CA PHE A 86 11.13 -27.59 -3.23
C PHE A 86 12.24 -27.56 -2.17
N PHE A 87 12.01 -28.17 -1.01
CA PHE A 87 12.97 -28.15 0.11
C PHE A 87 14.10 -29.20 -0.02
N ARG A 88 14.07 -30.09 -1.02
CA ARG A 88 15.17 -31.01 -1.33
C ARG A 88 16.10 -30.48 -2.42
N THR A 89 15.62 -29.57 -3.25
CA THR A 89 16.39 -29.01 -4.37
C THR A 89 17.22 -27.82 -3.88
N GLY A 90 18.54 -27.96 -3.85
CA GLY A 90 19.46 -26.93 -3.34
C GLY A 90 19.26 -25.55 -3.98
N LEU A 91 19.01 -25.51 -5.31
CA LEU A 91 18.71 -24.27 -6.02
C LEU A 91 17.45 -23.57 -5.46
N LEU A 92 16.38 -24.33 -5.20
CA LEU A 92 15.12 -23.74 -4.72
C LEU A 92 15.22 -23.24 -3.27
N ILE A 93 16.00 -23.92 -2.43
CA ILE A 93 16.33 -23.44 -1.08
C ILE A 93 17.14 -22.14 -1.15
N GLU A 94 18.07 -22.03 -2.08
CA GLU A 94 18.85 -20.81 -2.31
C GLU A 94 17.93 -19.63 -2.69
N LEU A 95 16.94 -19.83 -3.57
CA LEU A 95 15.94 -18.81 -3.92
C LEU A 95 15.20 -18.29 -2.68
N PHE A 96 14.80 -19.20 -1.80
CA PHE A 96 14.11 -18.86 -0.57
C PHE A 96 14.98 -17.97 0.34
N TRP A 97 16.21 -18.39 0.61
CA TRP A 97 17.11 -17.62 1.47
C TRP A 97 17.55 -16.30 0.84
N ASN A 98 17.78 -16.26 -0.47
CA ASN A 98 18.07 -15.02 -1.18
C ASN A 98 16.93 -14.01 -1.05
N SER A 99 15.69 -14.46 -1.21
CA SER A 99 14.52 -13.57 -1.07
C SER A 99 14.35 -13.06 0.36
N ILE A 100 14.54 -13.92 1.39
CA ILE A 100 14.53 -13.51 2.80
C ILE A 100 15.67 -12.52 3.08
N TYR A 101 16.85 -12.80 2.59
CA TYR A 101 18.04 -11.94 2.75
C TYR A 101 17.81 -10.56 2.13
N VAL A 102 17.35 -10.51 0.87
CA VAL A 102 17.07 -9.24 0.18
C VAL A 102 15.99 -8.47 0.94
N GLY A 103 14.87 -9.10 1.32
CA GLY A 103 13.81 -8.46 2.07
C GLY A 103 14.28 -7.89 3.41
N ALA A 104 15.02 -8.68 4.19
CA ALA A 104 15.54 -8.26 5.49
C ALA A 104 16.60 -7.14 5.37
N MET A 105 17.55 -7.30 4.44
CA MET A 105 18.61 -6.29 4.25
C MET A 105 18.08 -4.99 3.67
N THR A 106 17.07 -5.04 2.80
CA THR A 106 16.39 -3.83 2.32
C THR A 106 15.73 -3.07 3.47
N VAL A 107 15.07 -3.77 4.41
CA VAL A 107 14.52 -3.13 5.62
C VAL A 107 15.64 -2.48 6.44
N VAL A 108 16.78 -3.14 6.61
CA VAL A 108 17.92 -2.58 7.36
C VAL A 108 18.44 -1.31 6.67
N VAL A 109 18.74 -1.37 5.37
CA VAL A 109 19.27 -0.23 4.61
C VAL A 109 18.27 0.93 4.55
N ALA A 110 16.99 0.63 4.29
CA ALA A 110 15.91 1.62 4.34
C ALA A 110 15.79 2.29 5.72
N SER A 111 15.97 1.53 6.81
CA SER A 111 15.94 2.05 8.18
C SER A 111 17.11 2.97 8.48
N LEU A 112 18.30 2.71 7.93
CA LEU A 112 19.47 3.58 8.09
C LEU A 112 19.23 4.98 7.49
N ILE A 113 18.37 5.09 6.50
CA ILE A 113 17.95 6.36 5.89
C ILE A 113 16.74 6.93 6.64
N ALA A 114 15.68 6.14 6.79
CA ALA A 114 14.39 6.61 7.28
C ALA A 114 14.39 7.00 8.75
N VAL A 115 15.05 6.22 9.63
CA VAL A 115 14.99 6.46 11.10
C VAL A 115 15.67 7.77 11.48
N PRO A 116 16.92 8.08 11.03
CA PRO A 116 17.51 9.39 11.31
C PRO A 116 16.71 10.53 10.68
N LEU A 117 16.24 10.36 9.43
CA LEU A 117 15.48 11.40 8.72
C LEU A 117 14.17 11.73 9.44
N ALA A 118 13.37 10.70 9.82
CA ALA A 118 12.14 10.86 10.60
C ALA A 118 12.40 11.54 11.94
N THR A 119 13.48 11.15 12.63
CA THR A 119 13.87 11.72 13.92
C THR A 119 14.27 13.18 13.80
N ILE A 120 15.06 13.54 12.77
CA ILE A 120 15.46 14.93 12.51
C ILE A 120 14.23 15.79 12.25
N LEU A 121 13.33 15.35 11.38
CA LEU A 121 12.15 16.11 10.99
C LEU A 121 11.11 16.25 12.12
N ALA A 122 10.96 15.22 12.96
CA ALA A 122 9.99 15.23 14.05
C ALA A 122 10.47 16.03 15.27
N ARG A 123 11.75 15.97 15.60
CA ARG A 123 12.27 16.43 16.91
C ARG A 123 13.02 17.75 16.88
N PHE A 124 13.50 18.18 15.71
CA PHE A 124 14.32 19.38 15.61
C PHE A 124 13.67 20.45 14.75
N HIS A 125 13.92 21.71 15.12
CA HIS A 125 13.62 22.84 14.25
C HIS A 125 14.61 22.87 13.08
N PHE A 126 14.14 22.47 11.90
CA PHE A 126 14.94 22.40 10.70
C PHE A 126 14.32 23.28 9.60
N ARG A 127 15.10 24.23 9.06
CA ARG A 127 14.64 25.07 7.94
C ARG A 127 14.36 24.19 6.72
N GLY A 128 13.20 24.35 6.10
CA GLY A 128 12.79 23.53 4.95
C GLY A 128 12.29 22.13 5.30
N ALA A 129 11.91 21.85 6.55
CA ALA A 129 11.42 20.53 6.97
C ALA A 129 10.27 19.99 6.09
N ALA A 130 9.35 20.85 5.64
CA ALA A 130 8.28 20.46 4.72
C ALA A 130 8.84 20.03 3.35
N LEU A 131 9.78 20.77 2.79
CA LEU A 131 10.44 20.42 1.53
C LEU A 131 11.21 19.10 1.65
N ILE A 132 11.96 18.91 2.74
CA ILE A 132 12.72 17.68 3.00
C ILE A 132 11.79 16.49 3.12
N HIS A 133 10.66 16.65 3.83
CA HIS A 133 9.64 15.61 3.94
C HIS A 133 9.05 15.25 2.56
N THR A 134 8.71 16.27 1.77
CA THR A 134 8.19 16.07 0.40
C THR A 134 9.21 15.35 -0.48
N LEU A 135 10.46 15.81 -0.51
CA LEU A 135 11.54 15.18 -1.28
C LEU A 135 11.84 13.76 -0.80
N GLY A 136 11.72 13.52 0.52
CA GLY A 136 11.87 12.19 1.10
C GLY A 136 10.78 11.19 0.66
N VAL A 137 9.64 11.65 0.14
CA VAL A 137 8.53 10.80 -0.34
C VAL A 137 8.56 10.63 -1.88
N VAL A 138 9.25 11.52 -2.60
CA VAL A 138 9.37 11.46 -4.06
C VAL A 138 9.77 10.08 -4.61
N PRO A 139 10.67 9.30 -3.96
CA PRO A 139 11.03 7.98 -4.46
C PRO A 139 9.85 7.04 -4.70
N LEU A 140 8.73 7.18 -3.98
CA LEU A 140 7.53 6.36 -4.19
C LEU A 140 6.75 6.66 -5.49
N VAL A 141 7.04 7.80 -6.13
CA VAL A 141 6.30 8.21 -7.35
C VAL A 141 6.79 7.46 -8.58
N MET A 142 8.06 7.10 -8.63
CA MET A 142 8.66 6.36 -9.75
C MET A 142 8.70 4.85 -9.43
N PRO A 143 8.33 3.96 -10.37
CA PRO A 143 8.48 2.53 -10.14
C PRO A 143 9.95 2.13 -9.84
N PRO A 144 10.24 1.21 -8.90
CA PRO A 144 11.61 0.85 -8.53
C PRO A 144 12.41 0.32 -9.71
N PHE A 145 11.80 -0.49 -10.58
CA PHE A 145 12.44 -1.05 -11.77
C PHE A 145 12.87 0.00 -12.79
N VAL A 146 12.16 1.13 -12.89
CA VAL A 146 12.56 2.25 -13.75
C VAL A 146 13.86 2.86 -13.24
N GLY A 147 13.95 3.06 -11.93
CA GLY A 147 15.16 3.54 -11.28
C GLY A 147 16.33 2.57 -11.36
N ALA A 148 16.08 1.26 -11.39
CA ALA A 148 17.12 0.22 -11.39
C ALA A 148 18.12 0.38 -12.56
N VAL A 149 17.60 0.65 -13.78
CA VAL A 149 18.44 0.85 -14.97
C VAL A 149 19.28 2.12 -14.84
N ALA A 150 18.67 3.23 -14.39
CA ALA A 150 19.41 4.47 -14.14
C ALA A 150 20.50 4.28 -13.07
N MET A 151 20.18 3.53 -12.01
CA MET A 151 21.15 3.24 -10.95
C MET A 151 22.31 2.35 -11.41
N GLN A 152 22.05 1.42 -12.34
CA GLN A 152 23.15 0.67 -13.00
C GLN A 152 24.09 1.62 -13.77
N LEU A 153 23.55 2.64 -14.44
CA LEU A 153 24.37 3.61 -15.16
C LEU A 153 25.12 4.58 -14.24
N ILE A 154 24.61 4.86 -13.06
CA ILE A 154 25.26 5.76 -12.08
C ILE A 154 26.23 4.97 -11.18
N TYR A 155 25.78 3.86 -10.58
CA TYR A 155 26.48 3.15 -9.51
C TYR A 155 26.99 1.75 -9.92
N GLY A 156 26.63 1.26 -11.11
CA GLY A 156 27.10 -0.03 -11.63
C GLY A 156 28.62 -0.08 -11.81
N ARG A 157 29.16 -1.26 -12.07
CA ARG A 157 30.61 -1.48 -12.21
C ARG A 157 31.29 -0.53 -13.22
N ASN A 158 30.61 -0.23 -14.32
CA ASN A 158 31.04 0.71 -15.35
C ASN A 158 30.17 1.98 -15.34
N GLY A 159 29.52 2.29 -14.22
CA GLY A 159 28.70 3.46 -14.07
C GLY A 159 29.53 4.69 -13.69
N SER A 160 28.88 5.87 -13.82
CA SER A 160 29.51 7.19 -13.65
C SER A 160 30.35 7.32 -12.39
N ILE A 161 29.85 6.87 -11.22
CA ILE A 161 30.58 6.98 -9.95
C ILE A 161 31.80 6.05 -9.92
N ASN A 162 31.66 4.82 -10.40
CA ASN A 162 32.78 3.89 -10.43
C ASN A 162 33.84 4.27 -11.46
N LEU A 163 33.48 4.95 -12.54
CA LEU A 163 34.45 5.54 -13.48
C LEU A 163 35.23 6.66 -12.80
N LEU A 164 34.56 7.60 -12.14
CA LEU A 164 35.24 8.66 -11.37
C LEU A 164 36.12 8.11 -10.26
N MET A 165 35.69 7.07 -9.55
CA MET A 165 36.49 6.43 -8.51
C MET A 165 37.72 5.74 -9.09
N MET A 166 37.60 5.11 -10.26
CA MET A 166 38.73 4.50 -10.97
C MET A 166 39.74 5.56 -11.41
N ASP A 167 39.24 6.69 -11.95
CA ASP A 167 40.11 7.79 -12.43
C ASP A 167 40.83 8.52 -11.28
N TRP A 168 40.14 8.74 -10.14
CA TRP A 168 40.69 9.51 -9.02
C TRP A 168 41.45 8.66 -8.01
N PHE A 169 40.98 7.42 -7.76
CA PHE A 169 41.48 6.58 -6.67
C PHE A 169 42.03 5.23 -7.12
N GLY A 170 41.86 4.85 -8.41
CA GLY A 170 42.36 3.58 -8.96
C GLY A 170 41.59 2.34 -8.55
N PHE A 171 40.37 2.46 -7.98
CA PHE A 171 39.55 1.29 -7.62
C PHE A 171 38.07 1.47 -7.99
N ARG A 172 37.33 0.36 -8.04
CA ARG A 172 35.88 0.31 -8.27
C ARG A 172 35.18 -0.41 -7.13
N ILE A 173 33.95 -0.02 -6.83
CA ILE A 173 33.10 -0.68 -5.82
C ILE A 173 31.91 -1.34 -6.52
N PRO A 174 31.93 -2.66 -6.74
CA PRO A 174 30.89 -3.38 -7.49
C PRO A 174 29.67 -3.72 -6.62
N PHE A 175 29.12 -2.74 -5.85
CA PHE A 175 28.02 -3.00 -4.91
C PHE A 175 26.64 -3.15 -5.59
N MET A 176 26.52 -2.70 -6.85
CA MET A 176 25.28 -2.83 -7.64
C MET A 176 25.14 -4.18 -8.36
N GLU A 177 25.97 -5.16 -8.05
CA GLU A 177 25.94 -6.48 -8.66
C GLU A 177 25.12 -7.46 -7.80
N GLY A 178 24.36 -8.36 -8.49
CA GLY A 178 23.60 -9.40 -7.85
C GLY A 178 22.55 -8.90 -6.83
N LEU A 179 22.41 -9.62 -5.72
CA LEU A 179 21.44 -9.31 -4.67
C LEU A 179 21.66 -7.93 -4.03
N ASN A 180 22.91 -7.46 -3.93
CA ASN A 180 23.23 -6.16 -3.34
C ASN A 180 22.66 -5.01 -4.18
N GLY A 181 22.68 -5.13 -5.50
CA GLY A 181 22.06 -4.15 -6.40
C GLY A 181 20.54 -4.06 -6.17
N VAL A 182 19.88 -5.20 -6.04
CA VAL A 182 18.43 -5.24 -5.72
C VAL A 182 18.15 -4.57 -4.38
N ILE A 183 18.90 -4.93 -3.32
CA ILE A 183 18.76 -4.34 -1.98
C ILE A 183 18.90 -2.82 -2.04
N PHE A 184 19.90 -2.32 -2.76
CA PHE A 184 20.17 -0.88 -2.83
C PHE A 184 19.06 -0.13 -3.56
N VAL A 185 18.63 -0.61 -4.73
CA VAL A 185 17.54 0.00 -5.50
C VAL A 185 16.25 0.04 -4.68
N GLU A 186 15.88 -1.09 -4.11
CA GLU A 186 14.62 -1.20 -3.37
C GLU A 186 14.64 -0.44 -2.05
N ALA A 187 15.79 -0.39 -1.35
CA ALA A 187 15.92 0.39 -0.13
C ALA A 187 15.72 1.89 -0.40
N LEU A 188 16.30 2.42 -1.48
CA LEU A 188 16.13 3.82 -1.88
C LEU A 188 14.72 4.14 -2.36
N HIS A 189 14.01 3.15 -2.87
CA HIS A 189 12.62 3.33 -3.29
C HIS A 189 11.63 3.22 -2.13
N TYR A 190 11.81 2.23 -1.23
CA TYR A 190 10.82 1.91 -0.21
C TYR A 190 11.08 2.50 1.18
N PHE A 191 12.24 3.14 1.45
CA PHE A 191 12.46 3.79 2.76
C PHE A 191 11.37 4.81 3.16
N PRO A 192 10.66 5.48 2.23
CA PRO A 192 9.60 6.41 2.61
C PRO A 192 8.43 5.73 3.35
N PHE A 193 8.19 4.43 3.18
CA PHE A 193 7.18 3.73 4.00
C PHE A 193 7.56 3.73 5.48
N ILE A 194 8.83 3.50 5.81
CA ILE A 194 9.31 3.61 7.19
C ILE A 194 9.30 5.07 7.63
N LEU A 195 9.75 5.99 6.78
CA LEU A 195 9.78 7.44 7.07
C LEU A 195 8.40 7.96 7.46
N LEU A 196 7.36 7.69 6.65
CA LEU A 196 6.01 8.18 6.87
C LEU A 196 5.37 7.59 8.14
N ASN A 197 5.43 6.26 8.30
CA ASN A 197 4.82 5.59 9.44
C ASN A 197 5.53 5.94 10.75
N LEU A 198 6.85 6.01 10.74
CA LEU A 198 7.64 6.40 11.90
C LEU A 198 7.45 7.87 12.26
N SER A 199 7.41 8.78 11.27
CA SER A 199 7.16 10.22 11.49
C SER A 199 5.78 10.46 12.11
N ALA A 200 4.74 9.75 11.62
CA ALA A 200 3.40 9.81 12.19
C ALA A 200 3.39 9.31 13.64
N SER A 201 4.06 8.21 13.93
CA SER A 201 4.14 7.64 15.28
C SER A 201 4.93 8.56 16.22
N LEU A 202 6.06 9.12 15.77
CA LEU A 202 6.83 10.12 16.53
C LEU A 202 6.02 11.38 16.83
N GLY A 203 5.22 11.85 15.87
CA GLY A 203 4.37 13.04 16.04
C GLY A 203 3.25 12.87 17.07
N ASN A 204 2.86 11.64 17.37
CA ASN A 204 1.79 11.31 18.32
C ASN A 204 2.29 11.06 19.77
N ILE A 205 3.60 11.14 20.02
CA ILE A 205 4.15 10.97 21.37
C ILE A 205 3.91 12.26 22.19
N ASP A 206 3.38 12.09 23.42
CA ASP A 206 3.18 13.21 24.35
C ASP A 206 4.53 13.74 24.85
N SER A 207 4.73 15.08 24.75
CA SER A 207 5.94 15.75 25.23
C SER A 207 6.17 15.58 26.74
N ALA A 208 5.10 15.44 27.53
CA ALA A 208 5.20 15.23 28.98
C ALA A 208 5.97 13.96 29.35
N MET A 209 5.88 12.91 28.52
CA MET A 209 6.64 11.68 28.74
C MET A 209 8.14 11.89 28.52
N GLU A 210 8.52 12.68 27.50
CA GLU A 210 9.92 13.03 27.26
C GLU A 210 10.48 13.92 28.37
N GLU A 211 9.72 14.92 28.82
CA GLU A 211 10.10 15.84 29.88
C GLU A 211 10.30 15.09 31.21
N SER A 212 9.39 14.18 31.52
CA SER A 212 9.50 13.30 32.70
C SER A 212 10.76 12.45 32.65
N ALA A 213 11.06 11.85 31.50
CA ALA A 213 12.28 11.06 31.32
C ALA A 213 13.56 11.91 31.43
N GLN A 214 13.52 13.16 30.97
CA GLN A 214 14.63 14.09 31.06
C GLN A 214 14.86 14.55 32.50
N ASN A 215 13.79 14.78 33.26
CA ASN A 215 13.87 15.09 34.69
C ASN A 215 14.52 13.95 35.48
N LEU A 216 14.35 12.70 35.02
CA LEU A 216 15.02 11.50 35.54
C LEU A 216 16.45 11.31 34.98
N GLY A 217 16.99 12.30 34.22
CA GLY A 217 18.36 12.30 33.71
C GLY A 217 18.57 11.67 32.33
N ALA A 218 17.52 11.18 31.65
CA ALA A 218 17.64 10.62 30.30
C ALA A 218 17.89 11.74 29.26
N ARG A 219 19.01 11.70 28.53
CA ARG A 219 19.38 12.72 27.51
C ARG A 219 19.88 12.08 26.23
N GLY A 220 19.82 12.82 25.13
CA GLY A 220 20.41 12.45 23.83
C GLY A 220 20.00 11.06 23.35
N PHE A 221 20.98 10.23 22.99
CA PHE A 221 20.74 8.88 22.47
C PHE A 221 20.07 7.94 23.48
N THR A 222 20.33 8.12 24.79
CA THR A 222 19.66 7.32 25.84
C THR A 222 18.17 7.58 25.88
N LEU A 223 17.75 8.85 25.78
CA LEU A 223 16.34 9.23 25.70
C LEU A 223 15.68 8.63 24.44
N PHE A 224 16.35 8.76 23.28
CA PHE A 224 15.87 8.18 22.04
C PHE A 224 15.69 6.65 22.15
N ARG A 225 16.74 5.93 22.52
CA ARG A 225 16.74 4.46 22.54
C ARG A 225 15.79 3.87 23.58
N ARG A 226 15.67 4.48 24.77
CA ARG A 226 14.91 3.90 25.89
C ARG A 226 13.47 4.37 25.99
N ILE A 227 13.14 5.54 25.41
CA ILE A 227 11.81 6.16 25.56
C ILE A 227 11.19 6.41 24.20
N VAL A 228 11.78 7.24 23.35
CA VAL A 228 11.16 7.72 22.13
C VAL A 228 10.98 6.62 21.09
N PHE A 229 12.04 5.88 20.78
CA PHE A 229 11.98 4.82 19.77
C PHE A 229 11.05 3.67 20.18
N PRO A 230 11.06 3.16 21.42
CA PRO A 230 10.08 2.17 21.87
C PRO A 230 8.62 2.65 21.79
N LEU A 231 8.34 3.94 22.05
CA LEU A 231 7.00 4.51 21.88
C LEU A 231 6.60 4.66 20.42
N ALA A 232 7.56 4.92 19.54
CA ALA A 232 7.35 5.01 18.09
C ALA A 232 7.44 3.65 17.36
N LEU A 233 7.76 2.56 18.09
CA LEU A 233 7.95 1.22 17.54
C LEU A 233 6.76 0.72 16.69
N PRO A 234 5.48 0.98 17.03
CA PRO A 234 4.36 0.58 16.20
C PRO A 234 4.45 1.13 14.77
N GLY A 235 4.75 2.42 14.61
CA GLY A 235 4.92 3.03 13.28
C GLY A 235 6.14 2.47 12.53
N TYR A 236 7.26 2.27 13.24
CA TYR A 236 8.44 1.66 12.63
C TYR A 236 8.14 0.24 12.10
N LEU A 237 7.53 -0.62 12.92
CA LEU A 237 7.24 -2.01 12.54
C LEU A 237 6.20 -2.09 11.40
N ALA A 238 5.19 -1.21 11.40
CA ALA A 238 4.23 -1.11 10.30
C ALA A 238 4.93 -0.74 8.98
N GLY A 239 5.80 0.28 9.01
CA GLY A 239 6.60 0.67 7.84
C GLY A 239 7.58 -0.41 7.39
N ALA A 240 8.29 -1.04 8.32
CA ALA A 240 9.25 -2.11 8.04
C ALA A 240 8.58 -3.36 7.43
N ALA A 241 7.42 -3.77 7.97
CA ALA A 241 6.65 -4.88 7.41
C ALA A 241 6.17 -4.57 5.99
N LEU A 242 5.71 -3.33 5.73
CA LEU A 242 5.33 -2.90 4.38
C LEU A 242 6.52 -2.95 3.41
N VAL A 243 7.71 -2.48 3.82
CA VAL A 243 8.92 -2.58 3.00
C VAL A 243 9.21 -4.03 2.67
N PHE A 244 9.25 -4.92 3.68
CA PHE A 244 9.52 -6.34 3.46
C PHE A 244 8.54 -6.98 2.47
N VAL A 245 7.22 -6.75 2.64
CA VAL A 245 6.19 -7.31 1.75
C VAL A 245 6.33 -6.76 0.32
N LYS A 246 6.66 -5.47 0.16
CA LYS A 246 6.85 -4.85 -1.16
C LYS A 246 8.07 -5.40 -1.89
N VAL A 247 9.19 -5.56 -1.20
CA VAL A 247 10.40 -6.18 -1.73
C VAL A 247 10.16 -7.63 -2.13
N PHE A 248 9.42 -8.37 -1.32
CA PHE A 248 9.08 -9.76 -1.59
C PHE A 248 8.16 -9.95 -2.80
N ASP A 249 7.35 -8.92 -3.11
CA ASP A 249 6.44 -8.88 -4.28
C ASP A 249 7.11 -8.33 -5.54
N ASP A 250 8.26 -7.65 -5.43
CA ASP A 250 8.88 -7.05 -6.62
C ASP A 250 9.49 -8.11 -7.53
N LEU A 251 8.97 -8.14 -8.74
CA LEU A 251 9.42 -9.01 -9.82
C LEU A 251 10.37 -8.26 -10.77
N ALA A 252 10.06 -7.00 -11.04
CA ALA A 252 10.64 -6.29 -12.16
C ALA A 252 12.06 -5.81 -11.89
N THR A 253 12.35 -5.34 -10.69
CA THR A 253 13.69 -4.86 -10.31
C THR A 253 14.73 -5.97 -10.42
N PRO A 254 14.55 -7.17 -9.80
CA PRO A 254 15.51 -8.24 -9.98
C PRO A 254 15.62 -8.72 -11.42
N LEU A 255 14.52 -8.81 -12.20
CA LEU A 255 14.60 -9.20 -13.61
C LEU A 255 15.44 -8.22 -14.44
N LEU A 256 15.26 -6.90 -14.28
CA LEU A 256 16.05 -5.89 -14.98
C LEU A 256 17.52 -5.83 -14.54
N LEU A 257 17.80 -6.22 -13.30
CA LEU A 257 19.17 -6.37 -12.80
C LEU A 257 19.79 -7.75 -13.12
N ASN A 258 19.08 -8.59 -13.90
CA ASN A 258 19.47 -9.97 -14.26
C ASN A 258 19.67 -10.87 -13.03
N VAL A 259 18.90 -10.65 -11.96
CA VAL A 259 18.90 -11.45 -10.73
C VAL A 259 17.71 -12.39 -10.73
N ASN A 260 17.93 -13.61 -11.24
CA ASN A 260 16.88 -14.63 -11.33
C ASN A 260 16.88 -15.61 -10.15
N THR A 261 17.77 -15.40 -9.17
CA THR A 261 17.94 -16.27 -7.99
C THR A 261 17.10 -15.84 -6.80
N MET A 262 15.86 -15.39 -7.06
CA MET A 262 14.86 -15.00 -6.06
C MET A 262 13.50 -15.66 -6.37
N LEU A 263 12.62 -15.74 -5.38
CA LEU A 263 11.31 -16.42 -5.48
C LEU A 263 10.40 -15.78 -6.55
N ALA A 264 10.24 -14.46 -6.56
CA ALA A 264 9.33 -13.78 -7.50
C ALA A 264 9.76 -13.97 -8.97
N PRO A 265 11.02 -13.72 -9.39
CA PRO A 265 11.47 -14.06 -10.73
C PRO A 265 11.27 -15.52 -11.10
N GLN A 266 11.55 -16.44 -10.20
CA GLN A 266 11.40 -17.87 -10.50
C GLN A 266 9.94 -18.32 -10.59
N ALA A 267 9.04 -17.81 -9.76
CA ALA A 267 7.61 -18.07 -9.91
C ALA A 267 7.11 -17.61 -11.30
N TYR A 268 7.51 -16.40 -11.70
CA TYR A 268 7.17 -15.84 -13.01
C TYR A 268 7.73 -16.72 -14.15
N LEU A 269 9.02 -17.04 -14.13
CA LEU A 269 9.67 -17.84 -15.15
C LEU A 269 9.04 -19.24 -15.24
N LYS A 270 8.74 -19.89 -14.13
CA LYS A 270 8.06 -21.21 -14.13
C LYS A 270 6.71 -21.15 -14.85
N ILE A 271 5.90 -20.13 -14.58
CA ILE A 271 4.59 -19.99 -15.22
C ILE A 271 4.68 -19.60 -16.69
N THR A 272 5.64 -18.75 -17.08
CA THR A 272 5.73 -18.22 -18.44
C THR A 272 6.53 -19.10 -19.39
N THR A 273 7.54 -19.84 -18.89
CA THR A 273 8.41 -20.69 -19.74
C THR A 273 8.03 -22.16 -19.71
N VAL A 274 7.66 -22.70 -18.54
CA VAL A 274 7.24 -24.10 -18.40
C VAL A 274 5.74 -24.25 -18.64
N GLY A 275 4.96 -23.24 -18.19
CA GLY A 275 3.52 -23.16 -18.44
C GLY A 275 2.68 -23.12 -17.16
N VAL A 276 1.41 -22.74 -17.31
CA VAL A 276 0.43 -22.58 -16.22
C VAL A 276 0.04 -23.91 -15.53
N THR A 277 0.58 -25.03 -15.97
CA THR A 277 0.36 -26.35 -15.37
C THR A 277 1.51 -26.80 -14.47
N ASP A 278 2.65 -26.09 -14.46
CA ASP A 278 3.80 -26.43 -13.60
C ASP A 278 3.46 -26.18 -12.12
N PRO A 279 3.39 -27.22 -11.27
CA PRO A 279 3.04 -27.06 -9.86
C PRO A 279 4.08 -26.26 -9.08
N MET A 280 5.34 -26.23 -9.52
CA MET A 280 6.42 -25.56 -8.80
C MET A 280 6.22 -24.03 -8.74
N GLY A 281 5.67 -23.40 -9.80
CA GLY A 281 5.32 -21.98 -9.79
C GLY A 281 4.27 -21.64 -8.71
N TYR A 282 3.33 -22.57 -8.46
CA TYR A 282 2.31 -22.41 -7.41
C TYR A 282 2.87 -22.68 -6.01
N VAL A 283 3.77 -23.64 -5.85
CA VAL A 283 4.47 -23.88 -4.57
C VAL A 283 5.26 -22.63 -4.15
N ILE A 284 6.02 -22.05 -5.06
CA ILE A 284 6.75 -20.79 -4.81
C ILE A 284 5.76 -19.68 -4.42
N SER A 285 4.62 -19.57 -5.11
CA SER A 285 3.58 -18.58 -4.82
C SER A 285 3.00 -18.76 -3.41
N VAL A 286 2.73 -19.99 -2.96
CA VAL A 286 2.26 -20.27 -1.60
C VAL A 286 3.32 -19.88 -0.57
N ILE A 287 4.59 -20.19 -0.80
CA ILE A 287 5.70 -19.79 0.07
C ILE A 287 5.77 -18.25 0.16
N MET A 288 5.61 -17.54 -0.96
CA MET A 288 5.59 -16.06 -0.97
C MET A 288 4.44 -15.51 -0.12
N ILE A 289 3.23 -16.07 -0.23
CA ILE A 289 2.09 -15.68 0.62
C ILE A 289 2.43 -15.88 2.10
N LEU A 290 2.94 -17.07 2.45
CA LEU A 290 3.27 -17.40 3.84
C LEU A 290 4.34 -16.46 4.42
N CYS A 291 5.36 -16.11 3.64
CA CYS A 291 6.40 -15.18 4.06
C CYS A 291 5.84 -13.76 4.25
N SER A 292 5.00 -13.28 3.34
CA SER A 292 4.36 -11.95 3.42
C SER A 292 3.41 -11.86 4.62
N LEU A 293 2.55 -12.84 4.82
CA LEU A 293 1.68 -12.94 5.99
C LEU A 293 2.49 -13.09 7.28
N GLY A 294 3.56 -13.91 7.25
CA GLY A 294 4.47 -14.10 8.37
C GLY A 294 5.10 -12.80 8.84
N ALA A 295 5.57 -11.96 7.92
CA ALA A 295 6.14 -10.65 8.24
C ALA A 295 5.11 -9.73 8.90
N MET A 296 3.86 -9.70 8.41
CA MET A 296 2.78 -8.92 9.01
C MET A 296 2.39 -9.44 10.40
N VAL A 297 2.28 -10.76 10.56
CA VAL A 297 1.97 -11.39 11.85
C VAL A 297 3.10 -11.14 12.85
N LEU A 298 4.36 -11.29 12.46
CA LEU A 298 5.51 -10.99 13.32
C LEU A 298 5.52 -9.53 13.79
N SER A 299 5.20 -8.59 12.89
CA SER A 299 5.04 -7.18 13.23
C SER A 299 3.94 -6.98 14.27
N ALA A 300 2.78 -7.62 14.09
CA ALA A 300 1.66 -7.53 15.03
C ALA A 300 1.99 -8.19 16.39
N LEU A 301 2.65 -9.34 16.38
CA LEU A 301 3.07 -10.04 17.60
C LEU A 301 4.12 -9.26 18.40
N ALA A 302 5.04 -8.57 17.73
CA ALA A 302 6.05 -7.73 18.38
C ALA A 302 5.43 -6.54 19.15
N LEU A 303 4.20 -6.16 18.81
CA LEU A 303 3.43 -5.11 19.50
C LEU A 303 2.49 -5.65 20.57
N ARG A 304 2.28 -6.97 20.62
CA ARG A 304 1.33 -7.60 21.54
C ARG A 304 1.75 -7.39 23.01
N GLY A 305 0.77 -7.05 23.84
CA GLY A 305 0.99 -6.84 25.28
C GLY A 305 1.50 -5.46 25.68
N ARG A 306 1.63 -4.53 24.72
CA ARG A 306 1.98 -3.13 24.99
C ARG A 306 0.78 -2.25 24.67
N ASP A 307 0.27 -1.53 25.66
CA ASP A 307 -0.84 -0.58 25.46
C ASP A 307 -0.30 0.79 25.03
N TYR A 308 -0.29 1.02 23.72
CA TYR A 308 0.13 2.31 23.14
C TYR A 308 -1.01 3.32 23.06
N ALA A 309 -2.28 2.88 23.23
CA ALA A 309 -3.45 3.74 23.01
C ALA A 309 -3.62 4.79 24.11
N THR A 310 -3.22 4.50 25.34
CA THR A 310 -3.27 5.43 26.48
C THR A 310 -2.20 6.51 26.42
N LEU A 311 -1.11 6.25 25.71
CA LEU A 311 0.08 7.11 25.64
C LEU A 311 -0.02 8.18 24.55
N GLN A 312 -1.03 8.08 23.64
CA GLN A 312 -1.21 8.96 22.48
C GLN A 312 -2.32 10.02 22.67
N ARG A 313 -2.95 10.10 23.83
CA ARG A 313 -4.10 11.01 24.09
C ARG A 313 -3.74 12.39 24.61
N GLY A 314 -2.48 12.67 24.89
CA GLY A 314 -2.02 14.00 25.28
C GLY A 314 -1.96 14.93 24.08
N GLY A 315 -2.68 16.04 24.10
CA GLY A 315 -2.80 17.01 23.00
C GLY A 315 -1.55 17.86 22.71
N GLY A 316 -0.37 17.48 23.18
CA GLY A 316 0.90 18.17 22.93
C GLY A 316 1.80 17.31 22.05
N GLY A 317 2.04 17.71 20.79
CA GLY A 317 3.05 17.08 19.96
C GLY A 317 4.46 17.18 20.55
N LEU A 318 5.42 16.42 20.00
CA LEU A 318 6.82 16.42 20.42
C LEU A 318 7.38 17.85 20.55
N SER A 319 8.03 18.15 21.68
CA SER A 319 8.76 19.39 21.85
C SER A 319 9.94 19.43 20.86
N ARG A 320 9.85 20.29 19.85
CA ARG A 320 10.96 20.49 18.91
C ARG A 320 12.07 21.29 19.57
N ARG A 321 13.30 20.86 19.37
CA ARG A 321 14.50 21.47 19.95
C ARG A 321 15.36 22.12 18.88
N SER A 322 16.10 23.16 19.26
CA SER A 322 17.15 23.71 18.42
C SER A 322 18.42 22.86 18.55
N LEU A 323 19.02 22.50 17.42
CA LEU A 323 20.34 21.90 17.38
C LEU A 323 21.40 23.01 17.53
N GLY A 324 22.47 22.75 18.28
CA GLY A 324 23.65 23.61 18.23
C GLY A 324 24.29 23.61 16.82
N LYS A 325 25.16 24.56 16.53
CA LYS A 325 25.76 24.74 15.18
C LYS A 325 26.36 23.45 14.60
N GLY A 326 27.13 22.70 15.39
CA GLY A 326 27.71 21.42 14.94
C GLY A 326 26.65 20.34 14.67
N GLY A 327 25.63 20.21 15.54
CA GLY A 327 24.52 19.28 15.34
C GLY A 327 23.67 19.61 14.12
N THR A 328 23.45 20.91 13.86
CA THR A 328 22.74 21.38 12.66
C THR A 328 23.53 21.04 11.39
N ALA A 329 24.85 21.26 11.39
CA ALA A 329 25.70 20.94 10.24
C ALA A 329 25.72 19.43 9.95
N LEU A 330 25.83 18.59 10.99
CA LEU A 330 25.79 17.14 10.85
C LEU A 330 24.42 16.65 10.32
N ALA A 331 23.33 17.16 10.87
CA ALA A 331 21.98 16.82 10.43
C ALA A 331 21.75 17.28 8.99
N ALA A 332 22.19 18.49 8.62
CA ALA A 332 22.09 19.00 7.25
C ALA A 332 22.91 18.14 6.27
N GLY A 333 24.14 17.79 6.62
CA GLY A 333 25.00 16.92 5.82
C GLY A 333 24.35 15.55 5.58
N PHE A 334 23.79 14.94 6.62
CA PHE A 334 23.05 13.68 6.50
C PHE A 334 21.82 13.81 5.58
N VAL A 335 21.00 14.85 5.79
CA VAL A 335 19.79 15.10 4.98
C VAL A 335 20.16 15.30 3.50
N ILE A 336 21.16 16.12 3.21
CA ILE A 336 21.64 16.37 1.84
C ILE A 336 22.12 15.04 1.23
N LEU A 337 22.96 14.29 1.92
CA LEU A 337 23.48 13.00 1.43
C LEU A 337 22.34 12.01 1.16
N ALA A 338 21.43 11.83 2.13
CA ALA A 338 20.31 10.91 2.01
C ALA A 338 19.39 11.30 0.85
N LEU A 339 19.05 12.56 0.68
CA LEU A 339 18.22 13.05 -0.43
C LEU A 339 18.94 12.94 -1.78
N THR A 340 20.23 13.27 -1.85
CA THR A 340 21.02 13.15 -3.09
C THR A 340 21.06 11.71 -3.57
N ILE A 341 21.33 10.75 -2.67
CA ILE A 341 21.36 9.34 -3.02
C ILE A 341 19.96 8.84 -3.37
N SER A 342 18.92 9.18 -2.60
CA SER A 342 17.56 8.69 -2.85
C SER A 342 16.89 9.29 -4.09
N LEU A 343 17.30 10.49 -4.50
CA LEU A 343 16.80 11.14 -5.73
C LEU A 343 17.66 10.86 -6.96
N SER A 344 18.84 10.26 -6.80
CA SER A 344 19.73 9.94 -7.92
C SER A 344 19.08 9.08 -9.01
N PRO A 345 18.20 8.10 -8.72
CA PRO A 345 17.49 7.36 -9.76
C PRO A 345 16.62 8.27 -10.65
N HIS A 346 15.99 9.29 -10.06
CA HIS A 346 15.16 10.26 -10.79
C HIS A 346 15.99 11.16 -11.70
N ILE A 347 17.14 11.62 -11.20
CA ILE A 347 18.10 12.38 -12.02
C ILE A 347 18.65 11.51 -13.13
N GLY A 348 19.01 10.26 -12.81
CA GLY A 348 19.53 9.31 -13.79
C GLY A 348 18.53 8.98 -14.90
N ILE A 349 17.25 8.76 -14.57
CA ILE A 349 16.22 8.49 -15.57
C ILE A 349 15.98 9.72 -16.46
N LEU A 350 16.03 10.91 -15.89
CA LEU A 350 15.92 12.15 -16.67
C LEU A 350 17.10 12.32 -17.63
N LEU A 351 18.33 12.10 -17.16
CA LEU A 351 19.52 12.13 -18.01
C LEU A 351 19.47 11.08 -19.12
N LEU A 352 19.05 9.86 -18.77
CA LEU A 352 18.91 8.76 -19.74
C LEU A 352 17.83 9.06 -20.78
N SER A 353 16.73 9.71 -20.40
CA SER A 353 15.66 10.08 -21.33
C SER A 353 16.05 11.18 -22.32
N LEU A 354 17.05 11.97 -21.98
CA LEU A 354 17.58 13.04 -22.81
C LEU A 354 18.92 12.70 -23.47
N GLY A 355 19.61 11.63 -23.02
CA GLY A 355 20.91 11.23 -23.53
C GLY A 355 20.81 10.39 -24.80
N THR A 356 21.69 10.60 -25.77
CA THR A 356 21.78 9.76 -27.00
C THR A 356 22.34 8.40 -26.67
N VAL A 357 23.55 8.38 -26.09
CA VAL A 357 24.24 7.18 -25.59
C VAL A 357 24.81 7.52 -24.21
N TRP A 358 24.59 6.64 -23.26
CA TRP A 358 25.21 6.72 -21.94
C TRP A 358 25.74 5.33 -21.59
N SER A 359 27.02 5.12 -21.93
CA SER A 359 27.67 3.83 -21.71
C SER A 359 29.16 4.06 -21.58
N PHE A 360 29.75 3.58 -20.49
CA PHE A 360 31.18 3.71 -20.18
C PHE A 360 31.69 5.16 -20.00
N ASP A 361 30.79 6.12 -19.83
CA ASP A 361 31.08 7.53 -19.59
C ASP A 361 30.38 8.06 -18.34
N VAL A 362 30.90 9.16 -17.77
CA VAL A 362 30.36 9.77 -16.55
C VAL A 362 28.97 10.40 -16.82
N LEU A 363 28.80 10.96 -18.02
CA LEU A 363 27.56 11.60 -18.50
C LEU A 363 27.27 11.14 -19.94
N PRO A 364 26.02 11.31 -20.42
CA PRO A 364 25.70 11.03 -21.82
C PRO A 364 26.58 11.84 -22.80
N ASP A 365 26.97 11.22 -23.91
CA ASP A 365 27.82 11.84 -24.95
C ASP A 365 27.18 13.08 -25.57
N ALA A 366 25.88 13.03 -25.81
CA ALA A 366 25.08 14.13 -26.36
C ALA A 366 23.64 14.06 -25.85
N TYR A 367 22.89 15.14 -26.00
CA TYR A 367 21.51 15.25 -25.53
C TYR A 367 20.54 15.37 -26.69
N THR A 368 19.37 14.71 -26.55
CA THR A 368 18.32 14.67 -27.57
C THR A 368 16.93 14.61 -26.94
N VAL A 369 15.93 15.10 -27.64
CA VAL A 369 14.50 14.90 -27.31
C VAL A 369 13.84 13.85 -28.24
N ALA A 370 14.62 13.21 -29.12
CA ALA A 370 14.10 12.25 -30.09
C ALA A 370 13.39 11.06 -29.44
N HIS A 371 13.83 10.64 -28.23
CA HIS A 371 13.18 9.56 -27.48
C HIS A 371 11.72 9.87 -27.15
N TYR A 372 11.41 11.12 -26.80
CA TYR A 372 10.03 11.55 -26.56
C TYR A 372 9.20 11.54 -27.84
N ALA A 373 9.78 11.99 -28.98
CA ALA A 373 9.09 11.93 -30.27
C ALA A 373 8.77 10.48 -30.66
N THR A 374 9.70 9.55 -30.46
CA THR A 374 9.49 8.11 -30.68
C THR A 374 8.36 7.58 -29.80
N VAL A 375 8.39 7.89 -28.50
CA VAL A 375 7.38 7.45 -27.53
C VAL A 375 5.99 7.97 -27.90
N PHE A 376 5.82 9.25 -28.22
CA PHE A 376 4.52 9.78 -28.59
C PHE A 376 3.97 9.20 -29.89
N ARG A 377 4.86 8.82 -30.83
CA ARG A 377 4.46 8.20 -32.09
C ARG A 377 4.07 6.73 -31.93
N GLU A 378 4.82 5.97 -31.11
CA GLU A 378 4.73 4.51 -31.06
C GLU A 378 4.01 4.00 -29.81
N SER A 379 4.03 4.75 -28.71
CA SER A 379 3.57 4.31 -27.39
C SER A 379 2.32 5.04 -26.88
N GLY A 380 1.62 5.79 -27.74
CA GLY A 380 0.38 6.48 -27.39
C GLY A 380 -0.67 5.56 -26.76
N PRO A 381 -0.92 4.34 -27.28
CA PRO A 381 -1.85 3.39 -26.67
C PRO A 381 -1.49 3.00 -25.23
N LEU A 382 -0.20 2.84 -24.89
CA LEU A 382 0.25 2.51 -23.54
C LEU A 382 -0.15 3.56 -22.50
N ILE A 383 -0.05 4.84 -22.89
CA ILE A 383 -0.45 5.99 -22.04
C ILE A 383 -1.96 5.98 -21.85
N GLY A 384 -2.72 5.82 -22.95
CA GLY A 384 -4.19 5.76 -22.92
C GLY A 384 -4.70 4.59 -22.07
N ASN A 385 -4.13 3.41 -22.23
CA ASN A 385 -4.49 2.22 -21.47
C ASN A 385 -4.22 2.41 -19.97
N THR A 386 -3.09 3.03 -19.61
CA THR A 386 -2.80 3.31 -18.19
C THR A 386 -3.83 4.23 -17.57
N ILE A 387 -4.16 5.33 -18.25
CA ILE A 387 -5.17 6.28 -17.74
C ILE A 387 -6.53 5.58 -17.61
N LEU A 388 -6.91 4.78 -18.61
CA LEU A 388 -8.18 4.05 -18.61
C LEU A 388 -8.22 2.98 -17.50
N TYR A 389 -7.24 2.08 -17.45
CA TYR A 389 -7.28 0.93 -16.54
C TYR A 389 -7.12 1.36 -15.09
N CYS A 390 -6.15 2.23 -14.81
CA CYS A 390 -5.93 2.74 -13.46
C CYS A 390 -7.05 3.68 -13.02
N GLY A 391 -7.63 4.46 -13.96
CA GLY A 391 -8.79 5.31 -13.70
C GLY A 391 -10.03 4.50 -13.34
N LEU A 392 -10.33 3.45 -14.12
CA LEU A 392 -11.44 2.54 -13.84
C LEU A 392 -11.23 1.77 -12.52
N ALA A 393 -10.03 1.25 -12.28
CA ALA A 393 -9.70 0.56 -11.04
C ALA A 393 -9.87 1.49 -9.83
N GLY A 394 -9.31 2.71 -9.89
CA GLY A 394 -9.46 3.71 -8.82
C GLY A 394 -10.91 4.11 -8.57
N LEU A 395 -11.73 4.19 -9.62
CA LEU A 395 -13.16 4.48 -9.49
C LEU A 395 -13.91 3.33 -8.81
N ILE A 396 -13.63 2.08 -9.22
CA ILE A 396 -14.15 0.87 -8.59
C ILE A 396 -13.77 0.85 -7.10
N ASP A 397 -12.50 1.13 -6.79
CA ASP A 397 -11.98 1.16 -5.43
C ASP A 397 -12.69 2.19 -4.55
N VAL A 398 -12.89 3.40 -5.07
CA VAL A 398 -13.61 4.45 -4.33
C VAL A 398 -15.05 4.04 -4.06
N VAL A 399 -15.76 3.50 -5.05
CA VAL A 399 -17.15 3.07 -4.90
C VAL A 399 -17.26 1.93 -3.89
N LEU A 400 -16.46 0.87 -4.05
CA LEU A 400 -16.48 -0.29 -3.16
C LEU A 400 -15.96 0.07 -1.76
N GLY A 401 -14.85 0.82 -1.68
CA GLY A 401 -14.22 1.21 -0.42
C GLY A 401 -15.09 2.16 0.40
N ALA A 402 -15.68 3.19 -0.21
CA ALA A 402 -16.59 4.11 0.47
C ALA A 402 -17.86 3.40 0.95
N THR A 403 -18.43 2.55 0.11
CA THR A 403 -19.63 1.77 0.46
C THR A 403 -19.34 0.82 1.62
N LEU A 404 -18.23 0.10 1.58
CA LEU A 404 -17.82 -0.80 2.66
C LEU A 404 -17.53 -0.05 3.95
N ALA A 405 -16.77 1.06 3.89
CA ALA A 405 -16.48 1.92 5.05
C ALA A 405 -17.77 2.42 5.71
N TYR A 406 -18.73 2.91 4.92
CA TYR A 406 -20.02 3.34 5.42
C TYR A 406 -20.78 2.20 6.12
N ILE A 407 -20.86 1.03 5.48
CA ILE A 407 -21.55 -0.15 6.04
C ILE A 407 -20.89 -0.57 7.36
N VAL A 408 -19.56 -0.62 7.43
CA VAL A 408 -18.82 -1.04 8.63
C VAL A 408 -19.04 -0.08 9.79
N LEU A 409 -19.01 1.22 9.53
CA LEU A 409 -19.07 2.25 10.57
C LEU A 409 -20.51 2.65 10.98
N ARG A 410 -21.49 2.55 10.08
CA ARG A 410 -22.87 3.05 10.29
C ARG A 410 -23.93 1.96 10.43
N THR A 411 -23.63 0.70 10.12
CA THR A 411 -24.60 -0.40 10.23
C THR A 411 -24.14 -1.48 11.20
N ARG A 412 -25.01 -2.45 11.49
CA ARG A 412 -24.70 -3.66 12.28
C ARG A 412 -24.92 -4.93 11.46
N LEU A 413 -24.72 -4.86 10.12
CA LEU A 413 -24.87 -6.04 9.26
C LEU A 413 -23.87 -7.13 9.68
N PRO A 414 -24.33 -8.40 9.78
CA PRO A 414 -23.42 -9.52 10.01
C PRO A 414 -22.47 -9.69 8.83
N GLY A 415 -21.25 -10.12 9.11
CA GLY A 415 -20.23 -10.34 8.09
C GLY A 415 -19.50 -9.07 7.62
N ARG A 416 -20.00 -7.84 7.93
CA ARG A 416 -19.34 -6.60 7.45
C ARG A 416 -17.85 -6.52 7.81
N ARG A 417 -17.49 -6.95 9.05
CA ARG A 417 -16.08 -6.95 9.49
C ARG A 417 -15.24 -8.01 8.78
N LEU A 418 -15.85 -9.15 8.45
CA LEU A 418 -15.18 -10.17 7.67
C LEU A 418 -14.85 -9.67 6.25
N VAL A 419 -15.81 -9.00 5.60
CA VAL A 419 -15.59 -8.42 4.26
C VAL A 419 -14.55 -7.30 4.32
N GLU A 420 -14.55 -6.47 5.37
CA GLU A 420 -13.52 -5.47 5.63
C GLU A 420 -12.13 -6.11 5.80
N GLN A 421 -12.02 -7.17 6.60
CA GLN A 421 -10.77 -7.90 6.78
C GLN A 421 -10.29 -8.56 5.48
N MET A 422 -11.20 -9.14 4.69
CA MET A 422 -10.88 -9.67 3.37
C MET A 422 -10.33 -8.57 2.46
N ALA A 423 -11.01 -7.41 2.39
CA ALA A 423 -10.53 -6.28 1.59
C ALA A 423 -9.13 -5.81 2.05
N MET A 424 -8.91 -5.67 3.36
CA MET A 424 -7.61 -5.26 3.91
C MET A 424 -6.51 -6.30 3.70
N ALA A 425 -6.85 -7.61 3.67
CA ALA A 425 -5.89 -8.69 3.44
C ALA A 425 -5.24 -8.63 2.05
N ALA A 426 -5.87 -7.95 1.08
CA ALA A 426 -5.32 -7.78 -0.27
C ALA A 426 -3.94 -7.10 -0.29
N VAL A 427 -3.59 -6.28 0.74
CA VAL A 427 -2.25 -5.67 0.88
C VAL A 427 -1.15 -6.72 1.06
N ALA A 428 -1.48 -7.82 1.75
CA ALA A 428 -0.52 -8.90 2.04
C ALA A 428 -0.33 -9.86 0.87
N VAL A 429 -1.23 -9.84 -0.12
CA VAL A 429 -1.16 -10.74 -1.28
C VAL A 429 -0.17 -10.18 -2.30
N PRO A 430 0.92 -10.90 -2.63
CA PRO A 430 1.81 -10.50 -3.70
C PRO A 430 1.06 -10.39 -5.05
N GLY A 431 1.37 -9.34 -5.83
CA GLY A 431 0.71 -9.09 -7.11
C GLY A 431 0.95 -10.18 -8.13
N LEU A 432 2.17 -10.70 -8.14
CA LEU A 432 2.52 -11.85 -8.96
C LEU A 432 1.63 -13.06 -8.64
N VAL A 433 1.42 -13.34 -7.36
CA VAL A 433 0.60 -14.49 -6.92
C VAL A 433 -0.86 -14.31 -7.28
N LEU A 434 -1.39 -13.08 -7.11
CA LEU A 434 -2.76 -12.78 -7.57
C LEU A 434 -2.87 -12.94 -9.09
N GLY A 435 -1.88 -12.46 -9.86
CA GLY A 435 -1.82 -12.62 -11.31
C GLY A 435 -1.81 -14.09 -11.74
N ILE A 436 -0.99 -14.93 -11.11
CA ILE A 436 -0.94 -16.38 -11.32
C ILE A 436 -2.31 -17.01 -11.02
N GLY A 437 -2.91 -16.63 -9.90
CA GLY A 437 -4.21 -17.14 -9.48
C GLY A 437 -5.33 -16.76 -10.45
N LEU A 438 -5.40 -15.50 -10.88
CA LEU A 438 -6.37 -15.01 -11.86
C LEU A 438 -6.17 -15.71 -13.22
N LEU A 439 -4.92 -15.80 -13.68
CA LEU A 439 -4.59 -16.50 -14.92
C LEU A 439 -5.06 -17.94 -14.88
N ARG A 440 -4.72 -18.68 -13.83
CA ARG A 440 -5.09 -20.09 -13.68
C ARG A 440 -6.59 -20.32 -13.53
N THR A 441 -7.29 -19.42 -12.84
CA THR A 441 -8.72 -19.56 -12.55
C THR A 441 -9.57 -19.27 -13.79
N TYR A 442 -9.20 -18.25 -14.56
CA TYR A 442 -10.05 -17.73 -15.65
C TYR A 442 -9.49 -17.98 -17.05
N TYR A 443 -8.40 -18.74 -17.20
CA TYR A 443 -7.83 -19.06 -18.51
C TYR A 443 -8.78 -19.88 -19.40
N ASP A 444 -9.48 -20.85 -18.79
CA ASP A 444 -10.40 -21.73 -19.49
C ASP A 444 -11.78 -21.09 -19.71
N VAL A 445 -12.07 -19.95 -19.07
CA VAL A 445 -13.30 -19.18 -19.26
C VAL A 445 -13.14 -18.35 -20.52
N LYS A 446 -13.91 -18.69 -21.57
CA LYS A 446 -13.86 -17.98 -22.86
C LYS A 446 -14.96 -16.93 -22.95
N LEU A 447 -14.59 -15.74 -23.42
CA LEU A 447 -15.52 -14.69 -23.81
C LEU A 447 -16.22 -15.04 -25.14
N PRO A 448 -17.34 -14.39 -25.46
CA PRO A 448 -17.99 -14.57 -26.77
C PRO A 448 -17.06 -14.28 -27.96
N SER A 449 -16.01 -13.49 -27.77
CA SER A 449 -14.94 -13.21 -28.75
C SER A 449 -14.00 -14.41 -28.99
N GLY A 450 -14.08 -15.47 -28.15
CA GLY A 450 -13.14 -16.61 -28.14
C GLY A 450 -11.89 -16.40 -27.29
N GLU A 451 -11.63 -15.18 -26.82
CA GLU A 451 -10.48 -14.87 -25.94
C GLU A 451 -10.69 -15.43 -24.54
N ALA A 452 -9.59 -15.79 -23.87
CA ALA A 452 -9.65 -16.16 -22.46
C ALA A 452 -9.97 -14.93 -21.60
N PHE A 453 -10.89 -15.07 -20.64
CA PHE A 453 -11.24 -13.97 -19.75
C PHE A 453 -10.03 -13.48 -18.93
N ALA A 454 -9.12 -14.40 -18.58
CA ALA A 454 -7.89 -14.08 -17.86
C ALA A 454 -6.97 -13.05 -18.60
N THR A 455 -6.99 -13.08 -19.93
CA THR A 455 -6.11 -12.25 -20.77
C THR A 455 -6.85 -11.07 -21.42
N PHE A 456 -8.14 -10.91 -21.13
CA PHE A 456 -8.90 -9.76 -21.56
C PHE A 456 -8.49 -8.51 -20.76
N TRP A 457 -8.32 -7.39 -21.41
CA TRP A 457 -7.80 -6.15 -20.79
C TRP A 457 -8.51 -5.74 -19.48
N PHE A 458 -9.80 -6.04 -19.35
CA PHE A 458 -10.57 -5.71 -18.14
C PHE A 458 -10.13 -6.53 -16.91
N MET A 459 -9.48 -7.69 -17.11
CA MET A 459 -8.88 -8.45 -16.01
C MET A 459 -7.76 -7.67 -15.33
N LEU A 460 -7.03 -6.83 -16.06
CA LEU A 460 -6.05 -5.90 -15.47
C LEU A 460 -6.74 -4.89 -14.54
N VAL A 461 -7.87 -4.32 -14.97
CA VAL A 461 -8.66 -3.40 -14.13
C VAL A 461 -9.10 -4.09 -12.83
N ILE A 462 -9.60 -5.31 -12.93
CA ILE A 462 -10.01 -6.11 -11.77
C ILE A 462 -8.82 -6.39 -10.84
N ALA A 463 -7.69 -6.83 -11.39
CA ALA A 463 -6.49 -7.14 -10.62
C ALA A 463 -5.99 -5.90 -9.85
N TYR A 464 -5.99 -4.74 -10.52
CA TYR A 464 -5.64 -3.46 -9.91
C TYR A 464 -6.62 -3.07 -8.80
N ALA A 465 -7.94 -3.15 -9.07
CA ALA A 465 -8.97 -2.81 -8.10
C ALA A 465 -8.88 -3.70 -6.85
N VAL A 466 -8.77 -5.02 -7.00
CA VAL A 466 -8.62 -5.93 -5.85
C VAL A 466 -7.44 -5.53 -4.96
N ARG A 467 -6.28 -5.23 -5.57
CA ARG A 467 -5.06 -4.91 -4.84
C ARG A 467 -5.05 -3.51 -4.22
N ARG A 468 -5.77 -2.57 -4.79
CA ARG A 468 -5.77 -1.16 -4.36
C ARG A 468 -6.98 -0.78 -3.50
N LEU A 469 -8.00 -1.62 -3.43
CA LEU A 469 -9.17 -1.44 -2.59
C LEU A 469 -8.83 -1.06 -1.12
N PRO A 470 -7.80 -1.62 -0.45
CA PRO A 470 -7.41 -1.23 0.90
C PRO A 470 -7.09 0.25 1.06
N TYR A 471 -6.49 0.88 0.07
CA TYR A 471 -6.13 2.31 0.12
C TYR A 471 -7.38 3.20 0.10
N ALA A 472 -8.32 2.93 -0.82
CA ALA A 472 -9.58 3.65 -0.90
C ALA A 472 -10.45 3.40 0.34
N LEU A 473 -10.52 2.16 0.84
CA LEU A 473 -11.23 1.79 2.05
C LEU A 473 -10.69 2.54 3.27
N THR A 474 -9.36 2.60 3.44
CA THR A 474 -8.73 3.30 4.56
C THR A 474 -8.99 4.80 4.50
N ALA A 475 -8.87 5.41 3.32
CA ALA A 475 -9.13 6.83 3.12
C ALA A 475 -10.62 7.18 3.39
N ALA A 476 -11.54 6.35 2.90
CA ALA A 476 -12.98 6.51 3.14
C ALA A 476 -13.33 6.32 4.63
N THR A 477 -12.73 5.32 5.30
CA THR A 477 -12.91 5.07 6.73
C THR A 477 -12.48 6.29 7.56
N ALA A 478 -11.30 6.83 7.27
CA ALA A 478 -10.79 8.02 7.94
C ALA A 478 -11.70 9.25 7.71
N ALA A 479 -12.23 9.42 6.50
CA ALA A 479 -13.15 10.50 6.18
C ALA A 479 -14.48 10.37 6.96
N ILE A 480 -15.08 9.17 7.00
CA ILE A 480 -16.34 8.95 7.74
C ILE A 480 -16.15 9.12 9.25
N GLN A 481 -15.01 8.70 9.80
CA GLN A 481 -14.72 8.86 11.24
C GLN A 481 -14.65 10.34 11.68
N GLN A 482 -14.35 11.27 10.77
CA GLN A 482 -14.36 12.70 11.02
C GLN A 482 -15.78 13.30 10.99
N LEU A 483 -16.77 12.58 10.45
CA LEU A 483 -18.16 13.04 10.36
C LEU A 483 -18.93 12.61 11.60
N HIS A 484 -19.49 13.60 12.30
CA HIS A 484 -20.34 13.32 13.46
C HIS A 484 -21.68 12.72 13.01
N VAL A 485 -22.12 11.66 13.66
CA VAL A 485 -23.37 10.94 13.32
C VAL A 485 -24.59 11.84 13.40
N SER A 486 -24.58 12.86 14.28
CA SER A 486 -25.68 13.81 14.44
C SER A 486 -26.08 14.57 13.17
N LEU A 487 -25.17 14.71 12.19
CA LEU A 487 -25.50 15.32 10.89
C LEU A 487 -26.47 14.44 10.09
N GLU A 488 -26.27 13.14 10.14
CA GLU A 488 -27.13 12.15 9.50
C GLU A 488 -28.49 12.07 10.22
N GLU A 489 -28.46 12.01 11.56
CA GLU A 489 -29.66 11.97 12.41
C GLU A 489 -30.51 13.24 12.26
N ALA A 490 -29.90 14.43 12.22
CA ALA A 490 -30.62 15.69 12.02
C ALA A 490 -31.35 15.72 10.67
N ALA A 491 -30.70 15.24 9.60
CA ALA A 491 -31.32 15.17 8.29
C ALA A 491 -32.47 14.16 8.25
N GLU A 492 -32.30 12.99 8.87
CA GLU A 492 -33.37 11.97 8.99
C GLU A 492 -34.57 12.54 9.79
N ASN A 493 -34.34 13.28 10.87
CA ASN A 493 -35.37 13.94 11.66
C ASN A 493 -36.13 15.01 10.85
N LEU A 494 -35.50 15.63 9.86
CA LEU A 494 -36.11 16.55 8.91
C LEU A 494 -36.83 15.84 7.74
N GLY A 495 -36.91 14.48 7.78
CA GLY A 495 -37.62 13.68 6.80
C GLY A 495 -36.77 13.24 5.60
N ALA A 496 -35.45 13.46 5.61
CA ALA A 496 -34.61 12.98 4.53
C ALA A 496 -34.46 11.44 4.57
N GLY A 497 -34.71 10.78 3.46
CA GLY A 497 -34.47 9.33 3.35
C GLY A 497 -32.99 9.00 3.36
N LYS A 498 -32.59 7.80 3.81
CA LYS A 498 -31.18 7.33 3.95
C LYS A 498 -30.33 7.53 2.68
N ALA A 499 -30.89 7.32 1.50
CA ALA A 499 -30.20 7.56 0.23
C ALA A 499 -29.90 9.06 0.01
N SER A 500 -30.85 9.94 0.38
CA SER A 500 -30.68 11.40 0.29
C SER A 500 -29.62 11.89 1.26
N VAL A 501 -29.63 11.38 2.51
CA VAL A 501 -28.59 11.67 3.51
C VAL A 501 -27.21 11.24 2.99
N LEU A 502 -27.09 10.02 2.47
CA LEU A 502 -25.84 9.53 1.92
C LEU A 502 -25.32 10.42 0.78
N MET A 503 -26.16 10.70 -0.25
CA MET A 503 -25.71 11.38 -1.47
C MET A 503 -25.58 12.90 -1.30
N ARG A 504 -26.37 13.53 -0.44
CA ARG A 504 -26.39 14.99 -0.28
C ARG A 504 -25.59 15.51 0.91
N ILE A 505 -25.25 14.62 1.89
CA ILE A 505 -24.54 15.04 3.11
C ILE A 505 -23.23 14.26 3.24
N VAL A 506 -23.30 12.93 3.33
CA VAL A 506 -22.13 12.09 3.64
C VAL A 506 -21.12 12.12 2.50
N VAL A 507 -21.52 11.81 1.27
CA VAL A 507 -20.62 11.77 0.09
C VAL A 507 -19.96 13.12 -0.16
N PRO A 508 -20.67 14.26 -0.20
CA PRO A 508 -20.03 15.57 -0.37
C PRO A 508 -19.05 15.94 0.75
N LEU A 509 -19.35 15.56 2.00
CA LEU A 509 -18.43 15.81 3.12
C LEU A 509 -17.18 14.90 3.08
N MET A 510 -17.28 13.72 2.48
CA MET A 510 -16.19 12.78 2.30
C MET A 510 -15.32 13.05 1.05
N THR A 511 -15.68 13.98 0.17
CA THR A 511 -15.04 14.15 -1.15
C THR A 511 -13.52 14.22 -1.08
N GLY A 512 -12.98 14.94 -0.09
CA GLY A 512 -11.53 15.01 0.11
C GLY A 512 -10.87 13.65 0.38
N GLY A 513 -11.53 12.81 1.19
CA GLY A 513 -11.06 11.45 1.48
C GLY A 513 -11.24 10.51 0.28
N LEU A 514 -12.35 10.63 -0.45
CA LEU A 514 -12.61 9.83 -1.65
C LEU A 514 -11.60 10.14 -2.75
N LEU A 515 -11.29 11.42 -2.97
CA LEU A 515 -10.26 11.85 -3.92
C LEU A 515 -8.86 11.36 -3.50
N ALA A 516 -8.52 11.44 -2.22
CA ALA A 516 -7.26 10.89 -1.71
C ALA A 516 -7.17 9.37 -1.96
N GLY A 517 -8.26 8.63 -1.71
CA GLY A 517 -8.38 7.21 -2.01
C GLY A 517 -8.20 6.92 -3.50
N PHE A 518 -8.90 7.65 -4.37
CA PHE A 518 -8.79 7.54 -5.84
C PHE A 518 -7.35 7.74 -6.31
N VAL A 519 -6.72 8.84 -5.90
CA VAL A 519 -5.35 9.18 -6.32
C VAL A 519 -4.35 8.13 -5.86
N THR A 520 -4.48 7.65 -4.63
CA THR A 520 -3.57 6.62 -4.12
C THR A 520 -3.76 5.30 -4.86
N SER A 521 -5.01 4.89 -5.13
CA SER A 521 -5.31 3.71 -5.95
C SER A 521 -4.77 3.87 -7.38
N PHE A 522 -5.05 5.00 -8.03
CA PHE A 522 -4.57 5.30 -9.39
C PHE A 522 -3.05 5.29 -9.48
N ALA A 523 -2.37 6.06 -8.61
CA ALA A 523 -0.92 6.20 -8.65
C ALA A 523 -0.20 4.87 -8.40
N THR A 524 -0.68 4.09 -7.44
CA THR A 524 -0.08 2.78 -7.14
C THR A 524 -0.45 1.70 -8.17
N ALA A 525 -1.58 1.82 -8.87
CA ALA A 525 -1.93 0.95 -9.99
C ALA A 525 -1.10 1.26 -11.24
N ALA A 526 -0.82 2.55 -11.51
CA ALA A 526 -0.06 2.97 -12.70
C ALA A 526 1.39 2.44 -12.72
N VAL A 527 1.93 2.09 -11.57
CA VAL A 527 3.27 1.52 -11.42
C VAL A 527 3.27 0.00 -11.19
N GLU A 528 2.09 -0.64 -11.28
CA GLU A 528 1.95 -2.08 -11.08
C GLU A 528 2.48 -2.86 -12.27
N LEU A 529 3.45 -3.75 -12.03
CA LEU A 529 4.05 -4.56 -13.09
C LEU A 529 3.94 -6.07 -12.83
N SER A 530 3.97 -6.52 -11.59
CA SER A 530 4.04 -7.96 -11.27
C SER A 530 2.84 -8.75 -11.79
N ALA A 531 1.62 -8.29 -11.57
CA ALA A 531 0.41 -8.90 -12.15
C ALA A 531 0.28 -8.57 -13.64
N THR A 532 0.72 -7.37 -14.06
CA THR A 532 0.63 -6.90 -15.43
C THR A 532 1.40 -7.78 -16.41
N LEU A 533 2.62 -8.19 -16.06
CA LEU A 533 3.47 -9.06 -16.89
C LEU A 533 2.84 -10.43 -17.19
N LEU A 534 1.95 -10.91 -16.31
CA LEU A 534 1.25 -12.18 -16.49
C LEU A 534 -0.05 -12.06 -17.26
N LEU A 535 -0.77 -10.94 -17.10
CA LEU A 535 -2.13 -10.77 -17.60
C LEU A 535 -2.19 -10.07 -18.96
N VAL A 536 -1.12 -9.36 -19.36
CA VAL A 536 -1.02 -8.74 -20.69
C VAL A 536 -0.72 -9.82 -21.73
N ALA A 537 -1.68 -10.12 -22.59
CA ALA A 537 -1.50 -11.09 -23.68
C ALA A 537 -1.12 -10.42 -25.01
N ARG A 538 -1.51 -9.17 -25.23
CA ARG A 538 -1.30 -8.45 -26.49
C ARG A 538 -0.65 -7.09 -26.21
N ALA A 539 0.38 -6.75 -26.98
CA ALA A 539 1.09 -5.48 -26.84
C ALA A 539 0.20 -4.22 -26.93
N PRO A 540 -0.85 -4.16 -27.80
CA PRO A 540 -1.75 -3.01 -27.86
C PRO A 540 -2.57 -2.78 -26.58
N ASP A 541 -2.80 -3.81 -25.79
CA ASP A 541 -3.56 -3.75 -24.53
C ASP A 541 -2.68 -3.44 -23.33
N ALA A 542 -1.36 -3.30 -23.54
CA ALA A 542 -0.42 -3.09 -22.46
C ALA A 542 -0.53 -1.67 -21.86
N PRO A 543 -0.37 -1.52 -20.52
CA PRO A 543 -0.19 -0.22 -19.88
C PRO A 543 1.27 0.24 -19.91
N LEU A 544 1.52 1.50 -19.48
CA LEU A 544 2.85 2.13 -19.44
C LEU A 544 3.91 1.30 -18.73
N ALA A 545 3.60 0.74 -17.56
CA ALA A 545 4.55 -0.03 -16.78
C ALA A 545 5.12 -1.21 -17.58
N TYR A 546 4.27 -1.92 -18.34
CA TYR A 546 4.68 -3.00 -19.24
C TYR A 546 5.58 -2.47 -20.36
N GLY A 547 5.17 -1.38 -21.02
CA GLY A 547 5.96 -0.77 -22.10
C GLY A 547 7.35 -0.33 -21.64
N ILE A 548 7.44 0.31 -20.48
CA ILE A 548 8.72 0.71 -19.89
C ILE A 548 9.60 -0.52 -19.68
N TYR A 549 9.06 -1.59 -19.08
CA TYR A 549 9.81 -2.82 -18.84
C TYR A 549 10.35 -3.42 -20.13
N VAL A 550 9.53 -3.52 -21.18
CA VAL A 550 9.95 -4.07 -22.47
C VAL A 550 11.06 -3.21 -23.11
N TYR A 551 10.90 -1.90 -23.12
CA TYR A 551 11.93 -0.99 -23.64
C TYR A 551 13.24 -1.09 -22.87
N MET A 552 13.20 -1.19 -21.55
CA MET A 552 14.38 -1.23 -20.70
C MET A 552 15.21 -2.52 -20.84
N GLN A 553 14.66 -3.59 -21.41
CA GLN A 553 15.39 -4.85 -21.63
C GLN A 553 16.46 -4.77 -22.71
N SER A 554 16.38 -3.83 -23.65
CA SER A 554 17.36 -3.66 -24.72
C SER A 554 18.16 -2.36 -24.57
N ALA A 555 19.42 -2.37 -24.95
CA ALA A 555 20.26 -1.18 -24.88
C ALA A 555 19.70 -0.02 -25.74
N ALA A 556 19.19 -0.31 -26.94
CA ALA A 556 18.57 0.68 -27.83
C ALA A 556 17.25 1.23 -27.29
N GLY A 557 16.52 0.44 -26.49
CA GLY A 557 15.24 0.84 -25.88
C GLY A 557 15.37 1.65 -24.60
N ARG A 558 16.54 1.71 -23.95
CA ARG A 558 16.71 2.38 -22.65
C ARG A 558 16.34 3.85 -22.68
N GLY A 559 16.72 4.60 -23.72
CA GLY A 559 16.36 6.00 -23.87
C GLY A 559 14.83 6.21 -23.99
N PRO A 560 14.15 5.58 -24.96
CA PRO A 560 12.67 5.59 -25.04
C PRO A 560 11.99 5.06 -23.77
N GLY A 561 12.49 3.99 -23.16
CA GLY A 561 11.98 3.47 -21.90
C GLY A 561 12.09 4.48 -20.74
N ALA A 562 13.21 5.22 -20.68
CA ALA A 562 13.39 6.30 -19.72
C ALA A 562 12.43 7.47 -19.97
N ALA A 563 12.22 7.85 -21.23
CA ALA A 563 11.25 8.87 -21.60
C ALA A 563 9.82 8.46 -21.21
N LEU A 564 9.42 7.19 -21.42
CA LEU A 564 8.16 6.63 -20.89
C LEU A 564 8.10 6.69 -19.37
N GLY A 565 9.20 6.39 -18.69
CA GLY A 565 9.29 6.48 -17.22
C GLY A 565 9.06 7.90 -16.70
N VAL A 566 9.67 8.91 -17.35
CA VAL A 566 9.43 10.33 -17.05
C VAL A 566 7.96 10.69 -17.29
N ILE A 567 7.38 10.25 -18.42
CA ILE A 567 5.96 10.48 -18.73
C ILE A 567 5.06 9.84 -17.65
N ALA A 568 5.36 8.61 -17.20
CA ALA A 568 4.61 7.95 -16.15
C ALA A 568 4.62 8.77 -14.85
N VAL A 569 5.78 9.27 -14.44
CA VAL A 569 5.92 10.15 -13.26
C VAL A 569 5.09 11.42 -13.43
N VAL A 570 5.13 12.06 -14.61
CA VAL A 570 4.37 13.28 -14.91
C VAL A 570 2.86 13.00 -14.89
N VAL A 571 2.39 11.89 -15.47
CA VAL A 571 0.97 11.49 -15.45
C VAL A 571 0.48 11.31 -14.01
N VAL A 572 1.24 10.59 -13.17
CA VAL A 572 0.89 10.39 -11.76
C VAL A 572 0.90 11.72 -11.00
N ALA A 573 1.91 12.57 -11.23
CA ALA A 573 2.01 13.88 -10.58
C ALA A 573 0.86 14.82 -10.97
N ILE A 574 0.49 14.85 -12.23
CA ILE A 574 -0.67 15.64 -12.73
C ILE A 574 -1.97 15.12 -12.12
N ALA A 575 -2.21 13.80 -12.13
CA ALA A 575 -3.41 13.20 -11.56
C ALA A 575 -3.52 13.55 -10.07
N THR A 576 -2.41 13.46 -9.33
CA THR A 576 -2.32 13.83 -7.91
C THR A 576 -2.63 15.31 -7.69
N TYR A 577 -2.00 16.19 -8.48
CA TYR A 577 -2.22 17.64 -8.39
C TYR A 577 -3.68 18.04 -8.67
N LEU A 578 -4.26 17.50 -9.73
CA LEU A 578 -5.65 17.78 -10.12
C LEU A 578 -6.63 17.36 -9.02
N ALA A 579 -6.44 16.18 -8.43
CA ALA A 579 -7.29 15.71 -7.35
C ALA A 579 -7.18 16.58 -6.09
N PHE A 580 -5.97 17.01 -5.70
CA PHE A 580 -5.79 17.95 -4.59
C PHE A 580 -6.46 19.29 -4.89
N LYS A 581 -6.31 19.83 -6.08
CA LYS A 581 -6.93 21.09 -6.49
C LYS A 581 -8.46 21.04 -6.47
N ILE A 582 -9.06 19.92 -6.90
CA ILE A 582 -10.50 19.68 -6.82
C ILE A 582 -10.93 19.67 -5.35
N ALA A 583 -10.22 18.93 -4.49
CA ALA A 583 -10.52 18.87 -3.06
C ALA A 583 -10.42 20.24 -2.35
N GLU A 584 -9.44 21.06 -2.69
CA GLU A 584 -9.29 22.43 -2.17
C GLU A 584 -10.41 23.36 -2.63
N ARG A 585 -10.79 23.29 -3.92
CA ARG A 585 -11.88 24.11 -4.48
C ARG A 585 -13.20 23.84 -3.76
N GLU A 586 -13.52 22.59 -3.46
CA GLU A 586 -14.72 22.24 -2.71
C GLU A 586 -14.69 22.76 -1.27
N ARG A 587 -13.53 22.71 -0.59
CA ARG A 587 -13.37 23.32 0.73
C ARG A 587 -13.53 24.84 0.71
N GLY A 588 -12.99 25.50 -0.31
CA GLY A 588 -13.10 26.96 -0.50
C GLY A 588 -14.50 27.43 -0.86
N LEU A 589 -15.28 26.66 -1.63
CA LEU A 589 -16.68 26.96 -1.90
C LEU A 589 -17.54 26.84 -0.65
N LYS A 590 -17.33 25.82 0.19
CA LYS A 590 -18.04 25.63 1.46
C LYS A 590 -17.76 26.74 2.48
N SER A 591 -16.56 27.33 2.47
CA SER A 591 -16.23 28.46 3.34
C SER A 591 -16.87 29.79 2.87
N ARG A 592 -17.29 29.91 1.61
CA ARG A 592 -17.97 31.08 1.06
C ARG A 592 -19.51 31.05 1.18
N GLU A 593 -20.10 29.87 1.34
CA GLU A 593 -21.54 29.69 1.53
C GLU A 593 -21.98 29.80 3.00
N VAL A 594 -21.03 29.85 3.94
CA VAL A 594 -21.29 29.97 5.39
C VAL A 594 -21.14 31.41 5.89
N PHE A 595 -20.79 32.36 5.01
CA PHE A 595 -20.85 33.80 5.25
C PHE A 595 -21.79 34.43 4.22
#